data_91c464e72cce77ae21dc61dbe7a08eb0
#
_entry.id   91c464e72cce77ae21dc61dbe7a08eb0
#
_cell.length_a   1.000
_cell.length_b   1.000
_cell.length_c   1.000
_cell.angle_alpha   90.00
_cell.angle_beta   90.00
_cell.angle_gamma   90.00
#
_symmetry.space_group_name_H-M   'P 1'
#
loop_
_entity.id
_entity.type
_entity.pdbx_description
1 polymer ?
#
loop_
_entity_poly.entity_id
_entity_poly.type
_entity_poly.pdbx_seq_one_letter_code
_entity_poly.pdbx_strand_id
1 'polypeptide(L)'
;MDRRNFLKGTALGLVALSAPISLSAAEKTRTVAKTGKLKLSFKPNELKLRHAFNLARNSRTTTPDVLVQLEYDGIVGYGEASMPPYLGESIESVTKFLGNLDLGQFNDPFRIEEILSYVDGTAPDNRAAKASVDIALHDLLGKIMGQPWYKIWGLSPEKTPNTSFTIGIDKADVVRQKVDEAAPYKVIKVKMGLDNDKELVEIIRSKTDKPLCVDANQGWTDKEKALDMCHWLKERGCMFVEQPFDKKMIDETAWLRERSPLPIIADEFCQRIPDVMRAYQVYDGINIKLMKSTGLHEAYKMAVL
;
A
#
# COMPACT_ATOMS: atom_id res chain seq x y z
N MET A 1 -13.48 -47.48 -2.20
CA MET A 1 -14.86 -47.08 -2.59
C MET A 1 -14.78 -46.28 -3.89
N ASP A 2 -15.32 -46.85 -4.95
CA ASP A 2 -15.19 -46.31 -6.30
C ASP A 2 -16.15 -45.14 -6.50
N ARG A 3 -15.65 -44.00 -7.03
CA ARG A 3 -16.38 -42.77 -7.28
C ARG A 3 -17.60 -42.91 -8.21
N ARG A 4 -17.73 -44.03 -8.91
CA ARG A 4 -18.86 -44.33 -9.81
C ARG A 4 -20.12 -44.84 -9.11
N ASN A 5 -20.05 -45.24 -7.84
CA ASN A 5 -21.20 -45.77 -7.08
C ASN A 5 -21.91 -44.72 -6.22
N PHE A 6 -21.36 -43.48 -6.12
CA PHE A 6 -22.03 -42.41 -5.36
C PHE A 6 -23.18 -41.74 -6.14
N LEU A 7 -23.19 -41.85 -7.47
CA LEU A 7 -24.19 -41.15 -8.34
C LEU A 7 -25.42 -42.03 -8.69
N LYS A 8 -25.52 -43.25 -8.17
CA LYS A 8 -26.66 -44.16 -8.45
C LYS A 8 -27.66 -44.34 -7.31
N GLY A 9 -27.51 -43.60 -6.21
CA GLY A 9 -28.30 -43.79 -4.97
C GLY A 9 -29.40 -42.77 -4.69
N THR A 10 -29.67 -41.77 -5.56
CA THR A 10 -30.66 -40.71 -5.30
C THR A 10 -31.66 -40.54 -6.42
N ALA A 11 -32.27 -41.61 -6.86
CA ALA A 11 -33.42 -41.55 -7.75
C ALA A 11 -34.51 -42.49 -7.21
N LEU A 12 -35.28 -42.05 -6.22
CA LEU A 12 -36.63 -42.56 -5.92
C LEU A 12 -37.22 -41.71 -4.77
N GLY A 13 -38.28 -40.97 -5.10
CA GLY A 13 -39.21 -40.44 -4.09
C GLY A 13 -39.47 -38.93 -4.10
N LEU A 14 -40.04 -38.41 -5.16
CA LEU A 14 -40.86 -37.19 -5.09
C LEU A 14 -42.12 -37.39 -5.96
N VAL A 15 -43.19 -37.80 -5.30
CA VAL A 15 -44.51 -37.81 -5.88
C VAL A 15 -45.00 -36.34 -5.91
N ALA A 16 -45.45 -35.96 -7.07
CA ALA A 16 -45.97 -34.64 -7.43
C ALA A 16 -47.18 -34.20 -6.58
N LEU A 17 -47.13 -32.98 -6.11
CA LEU A 17 -48.31 -32.15 -5.92
C LEU A 17 -48.21 -30.97 -6.90
N SER A 18 -48.89 -31.14 -8.03
CA SER A 18 -49.08 -30.11 -9.04
C SER A 18 -50.13 -29.12 -8.58
N ALA A 19 -49.70 -27.96 -8.06
CA ALA A 19 -50.52 -26.76 -8.08
C ALA A 19 -49.88 -25.80 -9.10
N PRO A 20 -50.65 -25.17 -9.99
CA PRO A 20 -50.08 -24.19 -10.92
C PRO A 20 -49.77 -22.91 -10.17
N ILE A 21 -48.55 -22.71 -9.76
CA ILE A 21 -48.04 -21.39 -9.38
C ILE A 21 -47.85 -20.63 -10.69
N SER A 22 -48.79 -19.75 -11.02
CA SER A 22 -48.60 -18.75 -12.07
C SER A 22 -47.50 -17.79 -11.63
N LEU A 23 -46.24 -18.08 -11.99
CA LEU A 23 -45.17 -17.13 -11.93
C LEU A 23 -45.32 -16.09 -13.07
N SER A 24 -46.22 -15.15 -12.83
CA SER A 24 -46.25 -13.88 -13.54
C SER A 24 -45.37 -12.90 -12.76
N ALA A 25 -44.12 -13.12 -12.77
CA ALA A 25 -43.11 -12.08 -12.55
C ALA A 25 -42.21 -12.14 -13.78
N ALA A 26 -42.60 -11.43 -14.83
CA ALA A 26 -41.64 -10.99 -15.82
C ALA A 26 -40.67 -10.06 -15.11
N GLU A 27 -39.67 -10.62 -14.44
CA GLU A 27 -38.46 -9.94 -14.14
C GLU A 27 -37.89 -9.52 -15.49
N LYS A 28 -38.21 -8.27 -15.87
CA LYS A 28 -37.48 -7.58 -16.93
C LYS A 28 -36.03 -7.54 -16.44
N THR A 29 -35.29 -8.57 -16.76
CA THR A 29 -33.85 -8.51 -16.84
C THR A 29 -33.60 -7.35 -17.79
N ARG A 30 -33.43 -6.15 -17.24
CA ARG A 30 -32.86 -5.02 -17.96
C ARG A 30 -31.44 -5.47 -18.32
N THR A 31 -31.31 -6.09 -19.46
CA THR A 31 -30.05 -6.08 -20.18
C THR A 31 -29.77 -4.61 -20.49
N VAL A 32 -29.19 -3.91 -19.53
CA VAL A 32 -28.55 -2.64 -19.80
C VAL A 32 -27.47 -3.02 -20.81
N ALA A 33 -27.70 -2.64 -22.06
CA ALA A 33 -26.65 -2.71 -23.08
C ALA A 33 -25.48 -1.91 -22.48
N LYS A 34 -24.43 -2.60 -22.00
CA LYS A 34 -23.22 -2.00 -21.47
C LYS A 34 -22.53 -1.32 -22.65
N THR A 35 -22.84 -0.08 -22.91
CA THR A 35 -22.20 0.77 -23.92
C THR A 35 -21.21 1.74 -23.30
N GLY A 36 -21.01 1.63 -21.99
CA GLY A 36 -20.10 2.46 -21.23
C GLY A 36 -18.65 2.23 -21.66
N LYS A 37 -17.90 3.31 -21.72
CA LYS A 37 -16.43 3.30 -21.86
C LYS A 37 -15.84 3.88 -20.59
N LEU A 38 -14.67 3.41 -20.19
CA LEU A 38 -13.92 4.05 -19.14
C LEU A 38 -13.51 5.47 -19.56
N LYS A 39 -13.79 6.45 -18.69
CA LYS A 39 -13.39 7.84 -18.90
C LYS A 39 -12.40 8.22 -17.81
N LEU A 40 -11.21 8.63 -18.21
CA LEU A 40 -10.16 9.12 -17.34
C LEU A 40 -10.23 10.65 -17.28
N SER A 41 -10.19 11.21 -16.08
CA SER A 41 -9.94 12.62 -15.84
C SER A 41 -8.98 12.80 -14.66
N PHE A 42 -8.19 13.87 -14.68
CA PHE A 42 -7.22 14.13 -13.63
C PHE A 42 -6.94 15.63 -13.50
N LYS A 43 -6.48 16.03 -12.31
CA LYS A 43 -6.07 17.41 -12.05
C LYS A 43 -4.93 17.46 -11.05
N PRO A 44 -3.96 18.36 -11.25
CA PRO A 44 -2.96 18.69 -10.24
C PRO A 44 -3.60 19.19 -8.95
N ASN A 45 -2.98 18.88 -7.83
CA ASN A 45 -3.36 19.34 -6.51
C ASN A 45 -2.10 19.51 -5.65
N GLU A 46 -2.21 20.28 -4.57
CA GLU A 46 -1.14 20.43 -3.57
C GLU A 46 -1.74 20.40 -2.18
N LEU A 47 -1.24 19.49 -1.35
CA LEU A 47 -1.64 19.36 0.04
C LEU A 47 -0.68 20.15 0.94
N LYS A 48 -1.23 20.98 1.84
CA LYS A 48 -0.48 21.63 2.91
C LYS A 48 -0.34 20.71 4.10
N LEU A 49 0.89 20.48 4.55
CA LEU A 49 1.15 19.68 5.72
C LEU A 49 0.89 20.50 6.99
N ARG A 50 0.32 19.88 8.01
CA ARG A 50 0.11 20.51 9.32
C ARG A 50 1.43 20.86 10.02
N HIS A 51 2.44 20.02 9.86
CA HIS A 51 3.81 20.20 10.33
C HIS A 51 4.78 20.00 9.17
N ALA A 52 5.95 20.66 9.24
CA ALA A 52 7.04 20.31 8.34
C ALA A 52 7.40 18.82 8.52
N PHE A 53 7.56 18.11 7.41
CA PHE A 53 7.95 16.70 7.41
C PHE A 53 9.43 16.59 7.10
N ASN A 54 10.22 16.38 8.15
CA ASN A 54 11.67 16.33 8.09
C ASN A 54 12.15 14.88 8.11
N LEU A 55 12.98 14.53 7.14
CA LEU A 55 13.70 13.27 7.00
C LEU A 55 15.19 13.56 6.95
N ALA A 56 16.03 12.53 7.05
CA ALA A 56 17.49 12.68 6.98
C ALA A 56 17.98 13.44 5.72
N ARG A 57 17.27 13.32 4.59
CA ARG A 57 17.70 13.88 3.29
C ARG A 57 16.72 14.89 2.68
N ASN A 58 15.59 15.17 3.31
CA ASN A 58 14.53 15.99 2.73
C ASN A 58 13.66 16.65 3.80
N SER A 59 13.14 17.85 3.51
CA SER A 59 12.15 18.55 4.32
C SER A 59 11.11 19.20 3.41
N ARG A 60 9.83 19.13 3.79
CA ARG A 60 8.74 19.75 3.04
C ARG A 60 7.60 20.21 3.95
N THR A 61 6.92 21.28 3.53
CA THR A 61 5.70 21.83 4.16
C THR A 61 4.46 21.62 3.31
N THR A 62 4.64 21.27 2.04
CA THR A 62 3.58 20.88 1.11
C THR A 62 3.94 19.54 0.45
N THR A 63 2.95 18.89 -0.14
CA THR A 63 3.17 17.73 -0.97
C THR A 63 2.33 17.85 -2.24
N PRO A 64 2.98 17.86 -3.42
CA PRO A 64 2.25 17.84 -4.69
C PRO A 64 1.63 16.46 -4.90
N ASP A 65 0.45 16.43 -5.49
CA ASP A 65 -0.25 15.23 -5.91
C ASP A 65 -1.07 15.46 -7.18
N VAL A 66 -1.56 14.40 -7.80
CA VAL A 66 -2.51 14.47 -8.91
C VAL A 66 -3.72 13.61 -8.57
N LEU A 67 -4.88 14.26 -8.47
CA LEU A 67 -6.15 13.57 -8.25
C LEU A 67 -6.63 12.96 -9.58
N VAL A 68 -7.09 11.71 -9.52
CA VAL A 68 -7.53 10.93 -10.68
C VAL A 68 -8.97 10.45 -10.47
N GLN A 69 -9.76 10.48 -11.53
CA GLN A 69 -11.09 9.91 -11.57
C GLN A 69 -11.23 8.97 -12.76
N LEU A 70 -11.81 7.81 -12.53
CA LEU A 70 -12.30 6.90 -13.55
C LEU A 70 -13.82 6.83 -13.47
N GLU A 71 -14.50 7.16 -14.56
CA GLU A 71 -15.95 7.07 -14.68
C GLU A 71 -16.34 5.89 -15.56
N TYR A 72 -17.36 5.15 -15.15
CA TYR A 72 -18.03 4.13 -15.93
C TYR A 72 -19.54 4.10 -15.60
N ASP A 73 -20.40 4.32 -16.59
CA ASP A 73 -21.87 4.34 -16.45
C ASP A 73 -22.37 5.24 -15.31
N GLY A 74 -21.75 6.43 -15.14
CA GLY A 74 -22.12 7.42 -14.12
C GLY A 74 -21.60 7.13 -12.72
N ILE A 75 -20.87 6.03 -12.52
CA ILE A 75 -20.17 5.72 -11.26
C ILE A 75 -18.71 6.21 -11.38
N VAL A 76 -18.22 6.90 -10.35
CA VAL A 76 -16.88 7.48 -10.35
C VAL A 76 -16.02 6.83 -9.27
N GLY A 77 -14.88 6.27 -9.69
CA GLY A 77 -13.80 5.84 -8.82
C GLY A 77 -12.72 6.92 -8.71
N TYR A 78 -12.11 7.05 -7.54
CA TYR A 78 -11.10 8.06 -7.22
C TYR A 78 -9.76 7.43 -6.96
N GLY A 79 -8.70 8.08 -7.44
CA GLY A 79 -7.31 7.73 -7.19
C GLY A 79 -6.46 8.98 -7.00
N GLU A 80 -5.25 8.79 -6.51
CA GLU A 80 -4.29 9.85 -6.26
C GLU A 80 -2.89 9.38 -6.61
N ALA A 81 -2.13 10.21 -7.33
CA ALA A 81 -0.71 10.02 -7.55
C ALA A 81 0.08 10.87 -6.57
N SER A 82 0.52 10.28 -5.47
CA SER A 82 1.48 10.90 -4.56
C SER A 82 2.90 10.69 -5.08
N MET A 83 3.70 11.76 -5.10
CA MET A 83 5.03 11.77 -5.73
C MET A 83 6.14 11.91 -4.69
N PRO A 84 6.48 10.83 -3.95
CA PRO A 84 7.62 10.89 -3.04
C PRO A 84 8.92 11.07 -3.85
N PRO A 85 9.89 11.87 -3.33
CA PRO A 85 11.09 12.26 -4.10
C PRO A 85 11.90 11.09 -4.68
N TYR A 86 11.91 9.94 -4.02
CA TYR A 86 12.67 8.76 -4.47
C TYR A 86 12.11 8.10 -5.74
N LEU A 87 10.89 8.43 -6.18
CA LEU A 87 10.33 7.96 -7.45
C LEU A 87 10.75 8.83 -8.63
N GLY A 88 11.22 10.07 -8.38
CA GLY A 88 11.64 10.99 -9.44
C GLY A 88 10.51 11.52 -10.31
N GLU A 89 9.25 11.37 -9.89
CA GLU A 89 8.07 11.85 -10.60
C GLU A 89 7.70 13.28 -10.17
N SER A 90 7.03 14.00 -11.06
CA SER A 90 6.53 15.35 -10.87
C SER A 90 5.09 15.46 -11.38
N ILE A 91 4.39 16.55 -11.03
CA ILE A 91 3.06 16.85 -11.59
C ILE A 91 3.09 16.79 -13.12
N GLU A 92 4.13 17.32 -13.74
CA GLU A 92 4.29 17.33 -15.20
C GLU A 92 4.43 15.91 -15.75
N SER A 93 5.32 15.09 -15.18
CA SER A 93 5.53 13.70 -15.65
C SER A 93 4.28 12.85 -15.47
N VAL A 94 3.60 12.98 -14.33
CA VAL A 94 2.35 12.26 -14.03
C VAL A 94 1.22 12.67 -14.97
N THR A 95 0.98 13.97 -15.14
CA THR A 95 -0.09 14.45 -16.04
C THR A 95 0.19 14.11 -17.50
N LYS A 96 1.46 14.15 -17.92
CA LYS A 96 1.88 13.70 -19.27
C LYS A 96 1.59 12.21 -19.47
N PHE A 97 1.96 11.36 -18.50
CA PHE A 97 1.69 9.93 -18.58
C PHE A 97 0.19 9.65 -18.65
N LEU A 98 -0.60 10.24 -17.74
CA LEU A 98 -2.06 10.06 -17.72
C LEU A 98 -2.74 10.56 -19.01
N GLY A 99 -2.26 11.65 -19.59
CA GLY A 99 -2.76 12.21 -20.84
C GLY A 99 -2.49 11.33 -22.07
N ASN A 100 -1.54 10.40 -21.98
CA ASN A 100 -1.24 9.45 -23.06
C ASN A 100 -2.04 8.14 -22.96
N LEU A 101 -2.83 7.94 -21.90
CA LEU A 101 -3.64 6.73 -21.74
C LEU A 101 -4.95 6.84 -22.51
N ASP A 102 -5.24 5.86 -23.35
CA ASP A 102 -6.57 5.65 -23.93
C ASP A 102 -7.31 4.54 -23.16
N LEU A 103 -7.95 4.90 -22.04
CA LEU A 103 -8.79 3.97 -21.30
C LEU A 103 -10.19 3.82 -21.92
N GLY A 104 -10.56 4.69 -22.86
CA GLY A 104 -11.81 4.60 -23.61
C GLY A 104 -11.92 3.37 -24.53
N GLN A 105 -10.82 2.68 -24.80
CA GLN A 105 -10.82 1.40 -25.51
C GLN A 105 -11.44 0.26 -24.71
N PHE A 106 -11.53 0.38 -23.37
CA PHE A 106 -12.10 -0.63 -22.49
C PHE A 106 -13.58 -0.34 -22.20
N ASN A 107 -14.42 -1.32 -22.49
CA ASN A 107 -15.87 -1.28 -22.28
C ASN A 107 -16.35 -2.13 -21.11
N ASP A 108 -15.45 -2.77 -20.39
CA ASP A 108 -15.72 -3.56 -19.19
C ASP A 108 -14.64 -3.29 -18.13
N PRO A 109 -14.98 -2.57 -17.05
CA PRO A 109 -14.02 -2.23 -16.00
C PRO A 109 -13.57 -3.46 -15.17
N PHE A 110 -14.26 -4.61 -15.27
CA PHE A 110 -13.87 -5.84 -14.59
C PHE A 110 -12.68 -6.56 -15.24
N ARG A 111 -12.25 -6.15 -16.42
CA ARG A 111 -11.03 -6.68 -17.07
C ARG A 111 -9.77 -6.08 -16.46
N ILE A 112 -9.67 -6.14 -15.15
CA ILE A 112 -8.66 -5.44 -14.34
C ILE A 112 -7.21 -5.79 -14.75
N GLU A 113 -6.93 -7.07 -15.00
CA GLU A 113 -5.59 -7.51 -15.43
C GLU A 113 -5.19 -6.90 -16.78
N GLU A 114 -6.13 -6.84 -17.72
CA GLU A 114 -5.87 -6.30 -19.05
C GLU A 114 -5.69 -4.78 -19.02
N ILE A 115 -6.57 -4.08 -18.28
CA ILE A 115 -6.50 -2.63 -18.10
C ILE A 115 -5.17 -2.24 -17.45
N LEU A 116 -4.81 -2.90 -16.35
CA LEU A 116 -3.60 -2.57 -15.60
C LEU A 116 -2.33 -3.00 -16.34
N SER A 117 -2.37 -4.10 -17.12
CA SER A 117 -1.26 -4.48 -18.01
C SER A 117 -1.04 -3.44 -19.10
N TYR A 118 -2.11 -2.89 -19.70
CA TYR A 118 -2.02 -1.80 -20.65
C TYR A 118 -1.39 -0.55 -20.00
N VAL A 119 -1.87 -0.16 -18.82
CA VAL A 119 -1.33 1.00 -18.08
C VAL A 119 0.14 0.81 -17.75
N ASP A 120 0.53 -0.37 -17.26
CA ASP A 120 1.94 -0.65 -16.93
C ASP A 120 2.84 -0.69 -18.17
N GLY A 121 2.36 -1.22 -19.28
CA GLY A 121 3.09 -1.34 -20.54
C GLY A 121 3.21 -0.03 -21.34
N THR A 122 2.45 1.03 -21.01
CA THR A 122 2.43 2.29 -21.78
C THR A 122 3.78 3.01 -21.73
N ALA A 123 4.46 3.01 -20.59
CA ALA A 123 5.83 3.52 -20.47
C ALA A 123 6.52 2.91 -19.23
N PRO A 124 7.85 2.82 -19.20
CA PRO A 124 8.60 2.43 -18.01
C PRO A 124 8.40 3.47 -16.90
N ASP A 125 8.73 3.08 -15.66
CA ASP A 125 8.60 3.93 -14.46
C ASP A 125 7.18 4.49 -14.27
N ASN A 126 7.00 5.77 -14.01
CA ASN A 126 5.69 6.44 -13.82
C ASN A 126 4.80 5.73 -12.78
N ARG A 127 5.40 5.27 -11.69
CA ARG A 127 4.74 4.38 -10.72
C ARG A 127 3.61 5.04 -9.97
N ALA A 128 3.77 6.32 -9.59
CA ALA A 128 2.71 7.08 -8.93
C ALA A 128 1.52 7.29 -9.88
N ALA A 129 1.79 7.62 -11.15
CA ALA A 129 0.74 7.76 -12.14
C ALA A 129 -0.02 6.44 -12.36
N LYS A 130 0.70 5.32 -12.50
CA LYS A 130 0.10 3.98 -12.63
C LYS A 130 -0.72 3.60 -11.41
N ALA A 131 -0.19 3.83 -10.21
CA ALA A 131 -0.89 3.58 -8.95
C ALA A 131 -2.20 4.36 -8.85
N SER A 132 -2.22 5.61 -9.31
CA SER A 132 -3.45 6.42 -9.26
C SER A 132 -4.58 5.85 -10.12
N VAL A 133 -4.25 5.27 -11.27
CA VAL A 133 -5.23 4.60 -12.14
C VAL A 133 -5.71 3.30 -11.51
N ASP A 134 -4.80 2.49 -10.96
CA ASP A 134 -5.14 1.26 -10.26
C ASP A 134 -6.07 1.54 -9.05
N ILE A 135 -5.72 2.51 -8.21
CA ILE A 135 -6.53 2.90 -7.05
C ILE A 135 -7.93 3.36 -7.50
N ALA A 136 -8.00 4.20 -8.56
CA ALA A 136 -9.28 4.66 -9.09
C ALA A 136 -10.12 3.50 -9.66
N LEU A 137 -9.49 2.52 -10.31
CA LEU A 137 -10.17 1.33 -10.83
C LEU A 137 -10.71 0.46 -9.69
N HIS A 138 -9.94 0.23 -8.64
CA HIS A 138 -10.40 -0.51 -7.47
C HIS A 138 -11.55 0.20 -6.76
N ASP A 139 -11.48 1.52 -6.58
CA ASP A 139 -12.58 2.29 -5.98
C ASP A 139 -13.85 2.23 -6.84
N LEU A 140 -13.70 2.36 -8.16
CA LEU A 140 -14.80 2.20 -9.12
C LEU A 140 -15.45 0.82 -9.01
N LEU A 141 -14.67 -0.25 -9.06
CA LEU A 141 -15.16 -1.62 -8.98
C LEU A 141 -15.82 -1.91 -7.63
N GLY A 142 -15.25 -1.46 -6.53
CA GLY A 142 -15.85 -1.58 -5.20
C GLY A 142 -17.23 -0.92 -5.13
N LYS A 143 -17.38 0.26 -5.74
CA LYS A 143 -18.66 0.98 -5.84
C LYS A 143 -19.67 0.26 -6.74
N ILE A 144 -19.23 -0.25 -7.89
CA ILE A 144 -20.10 -1.04 -8.80
C ILE A 144 -20.62 -2.30 -8.09
N MET A 145 -19.75 -2.99 -7.36
CA MET A 145 -20.12 -4.20 -6.60
C MET A 145 -20.84 -3.92 -5.29
N GLY A 146 -20.86 -2.68 -4.81
CA GLY A 146 -21.40 -2.31 -3.51
C GLY A 146 -20.67 -2.97 -2.33
N GLN A 147 -19.37 -3.32 -2.50
CA GLN A 147 -18.58 -3.99 -1.49
C GLN A 147 -17.19 -3.38 -1.35
N PRO A 148 -16.66 -3.23 -0.12
CA PRO A 148 -15.28 -2.82 0.10
C PRO A 148 -14.31 -3.96 -0.23
N TRP A 149 -13.12 -3.60 -0.70
CA TRP A 149 -12.12 -4.56 -1.18
C TRP A 149 -11.66 -5.58 -0.13
N TYR A 150 -11.60 -5.21 1.15
CA TYR A 150 -11.24 -6.19 2.18
C TYR A 150 -12.22 -7.37 2.22
N LYS A 151 -13.53 -7.16 1.95
CA LYS A 151 -14.52 -8.24 1.84
C LYS A 151 -14.33 -9.05 0.56
N ILE A 152 -14.05 -8.37 -0.56
CA ILE A 152 -13.83 -9.03 -1.85
C ILE A 152 -12.61 -9.96 -1.76
N TRP A 153 -11.57 -9.53 -1.03
CA TRP A 153 -10.37 -10.33 -0.78
C TRP A 153 -10.52 -11.33 0.38
N GLY A 154 -11.67 -11.39 1.04
CA GLY A 154 -11.91 -12.31 2.16
C GLY A 154 -11.14 -11.98 3.43
N LEU A 155 -10.77 -10.70 3.62
CA LEU A 155 -10.01 -10.23 4.77
C LEU A 155 -10.92 -9.80 5.92
N SER A 156 -10.42 -9.92 7.16
CA SER A 156 -11.12 -9.50 8.38
C SER A 156 -10.60 -8.16 8.86
N PRO A 157 -11.43 -7.11 8.99
CA PRO A 157 -11.01 -5.81 9.47
C PRO A 157 -10.52 -5.85 10.94
N GLU A 158 -11.00 -6.82 11.74
CA GLU A 158 -10.59 -6.98 13.15
C GLU A 158 -9.13 -7.41 13.29
N LYS A 159 -8.55 -7.98 12.22
CA LYS A 159 -7.14 -8.39 12.14
C LYS A 159 -6.22 -7.31 11.60
N THR A 160 -6.77 -6.14 11.26
CA THR A 160 -5.97 -5.01 10.75
C THR A 160 -4.99 -4.54 11.83
N PRO A 161 -3.68 -4.40 11.52
CA PRO A 161 -2.71 -3.86 12.45
C PRO A 161 -3.01 -2.39 12.78
N ASN A 162 -2.50 -1.93 13.92
CA ASN A 162 -2.68 -0.54 14.33
C ASN A 162 -1.87 0.40 13.42
N THR A 163 -2.49 1.50 13.03
CA THR A 163 -1.80 2.59 12.35
C THR A 163 -0.76 3.23 13.27
N SER A 164 0.45 3.45 12.77
CA SER A 164 1.50 4.20 13.47
C SER A 164 1.39 5.71 13.21
N PHE A 165 1.76 6.51 14.22
CA PHE A 165 1.97 7.95 14.04
C PHE A 165 3.45 8.22 13.78
N THR A 166 3.78 8.95 12.71
CA THR A 166 5.17 9.21 12.34
C THR A 166 5.68 10.50 12.95
N ILE A 167 6.79 10.39 13.68
CA ILE A 167 7.56 11.52 14.20
C ILE A 167 8.81 11.68 13.32
N GLY A 168 8.89 12.80 12.60
CA GLY A 168 10.08 13.17 11.83
C GLY A 168 11.19 13.74 12.73
N ILE A 169 12.37 13.91 12.15
CA ILE A 169 13.53 14.54 12.82
C ILE A 169 13.24 16.02 13.05
N ASP A 170 13.30 16.49 14.30
CA ASP A 170 12.95 17.85 14.64
C ASP A 170 13.60 18.28 15.99
N LYS A 171 13.42 19.55 16.37
CA LYS A 171 13.83 20.04 17.68
C LYS A 171 13.05 19.35 18.82
N ALA A 172 13.68 19.22 19.98
CA ALA A 172 13.13 18.50 21.14
C ALA A 172 11.68 18.90 21.48
N ASP A 173 11.38 20.20 21.49
CA ASP A 173 10.03 20.69 21.86
C ASP A 173 8.98 20.30 20.82
N VAL A 174 9.32 20.34 19.52
CA VAL A 174 8.43 19.87 18.45
C VAL A 174 8.22 18.37 18.52
N VAL A 175 9.26 17.60 18.85
CA VAL A 175 9.15 16.16 19.07
C VAL A 175 8.21 15.86 20.24
N ARG A 176 8.37 16.55 21.38
CA ARG A 176 7.47 16.40 22.53
C ARG A 176 6.02 16.70 22.19
N GLN A 177 5.77 17.78 21.44
CA GLN A 177 4.44 18.12 20.94
C GLN A 177 3.86 17.00 20.04
N LYS A 178 4.65 16.47 19.11
CA LYS A 178 4.22 15.37 18.22
C LYS A 178 3.92 14.09 19.01
N VAL A 179 4.63 13.82 20.10
CA VAL A 179 4.30 12.70 21.01
C VAL A 179 2.93 12.90 21.66
N ASP A 180 2.60 14.12 22.09
CA ASP A 180 1.27 14.43 22.64
C ASP A 180 0.17 14.26 21.59
N GLU A 181 0.41 14.70 20.34
CA GLU A 181 -0.49 14.50 19.21
C GLU A 181 -0.65 13.01 18.83
N ALA A 182 0.35 12.18 19.14
CA ALA A 182 0.31 10.72 18.93
C ALA A 182 -0.53 9.98 20.00
N ALA A 183 -1.16 10.67 20.95
CA ALA A 183 -1.95 10.06 22.02
C ALA A 183 -3.01 9.05 21.52
N PRO A 184 -3.79 9.31 20.44
CA PRO A 184 -4.77 8.36 19.93
C PRO A 184 -4.17 7.10 19.25
N TYR A 185 -2.90 7.14 18.86
CA TYR A 185 -2.24 6.05 18.14
C TYR A 185 -1.58 5.06 19.10
N LYS A 186 -1.52 3.79 18.70
CA LYS A 186 -0.93 2.72 19.55
C LYS A 186 0.54 2.46 19.26
N VAL A 187 1.06 2.93 18.14
CA VAL A 187 2.44 2.74 17.70
C VAL A 187 3.00 4.07 17.21
N ILE A 188 4.25 4.35 17.53
CA ILE A 188 4.97 5.52 17.01
C ILE A 188 6.06 5.04 16.04
N LYS A 189 6.04 5.59 14.80
CA LYS A 189 7.13 5.43 13.84
C LYS A 189 8.09 6.61 13.96
N VAL A 190 9.38 6.34 14.18
CA VAL A 190 10.41 7.35 14.36
C VAL A 190 11.32 7.38 13.15
N LYS A 191 11.49 8.55 12.54
CA LYS A 191 12.47 8.76 11.47
C LYS A 191 13.85 8.98 12.08
N MET A 192 14.82 8.21 11.61
CA MET A 192 16.19 8.18 12.06
C MET A 192 17.18 8.33 10.89
N GLY A 193 18.47 8.19 11.13
CA GLY A 193 19.53 8.24 10.12
C GLY A 193 20.46 9.45 10.26
N LEU A 194 20.44 10.12 11.41
CA LEU A 194 21.35 11.21 11.77
C LEU A 194 22.08 10.92 13.09
N ASP A 195 23.07 11.73 13.41
CA ASP A 195 23.89 11.56 14.62
C ASP A 195 23.13 11.71 15.94
N ASN A 196 21.95 12.36 15.92
CA ASN A 196 21.10 12.58 17.09
C ASN A 196 20.01 11.53 17.28
N ASP A 197 20.09 10.40 16.61
CA ASP A 197 19.07 9.34 16.67
C ASP A 197 18.73 8.87 18.09
N LYS A 198 19.76 8.69 18.93
CA LYS A 198 19.56 8.27 20.34
C LYS A 198 18.85 9.35 21.14
N GLU A 199 19.23 10.61 21.00
CA GLU A 199 18.60 11.73 21.68
C GLU A 199 17.10 11.81 21.34
N LEU A 200 16.77 11.67 20.05
CA LEU A 200 15.39 11.68 19.56
C LEU A 200 14.53 10.60 20.24
N VAL A 201 15.05 9.38 20.30
CA VAL A 201 14.35 8.26 20.95
C VAL A 201 14.21 8.48 22.45
N GLU A 202 15.22 9.01 23.15
CA GLU A 202 15.14 9.31 24.58
C GLU A 202 14.11 10.42 24.87
N ILE A 203 14.01 11.45 24.02
CA ILE A 203 12.96 12.46 24.13
C ILE A 203 11.57 11.83 24.03
N ILE A 204 11.36 10.92 23.09
CA ILE A 204 10.09 10.21 22.94
C ILE A 204 9.83 9.34 24.15
N ARG A 205 10.81 8.58 24.64
CA ARG A 205 10.70 7.70 25.80
C ARG A 205 10.45 8.45 27.09
N SER A 206 10.92 9.69 27.22
CA SER A 206 10.60 10.54 28.38
C SER A 206 9.10 10.85 28.51
N LYS A 207 8.30 10.63 27.46
CA LYS A 207 6.87 10.96 27.41
C LYS A 207 5.96 9.75 27.25
N THR A 208 6.43 8.61 26.73
CA THR A 208 5.57 7.46 26.42
C THR A 208 6.31 6.14 26.35
N ASP A 209 5.64 5.07 26.80
CA ASP A 209 6.09 3.68 26.69
C ASP A 209 5.48 2.94 25.50
N LYS A 210 4.75 3.65 24.59
CA LYS A 210 4.16 3.03 23.41
C LYS A 210 5.21 2.30 22.57
N PRO A 211 4.87 1.17 21.92
CA PRO A 211 5.76 0.50 20.99
C PRO A 211 6.28 1.46 19.91
N LEU A 212 7.57 1.37 19.62
CA LEU A 212 8.21 2.12 18.52
C LEU A 212 8.51 1.21 17.34
N CYS A 213 8.50 1.77 16.15
CA CYS A 213 9.23 1.25 15.01
C CYS A 213 10.10 2.38 14.44
N VAL A 214 11.28 2.06 13.96
CA VAL A 214 12.20 3.06 13.46
C VAL A 214 12.46 2.85 11.98
N ASP A 215 12.65 3.97 11.28
CA ASP A 215 12.97 3.98 9.85
C ASP A 215 14.21 4.85 9.67
N ALA A 216 15.33 4.21 9.37
CA ALA A 216 16.62 4.86 9.21
C ALA A 216 16.79 5.50 7.82
N ASN A 217 15.85 5.27 6.89
CA ASN A 217 15.85 5.84 5.53
C ASN A 217 17.21 5.77 4.84
N GLN A 218 17.90 4.60 4.93
CA GLN A 218 19.22 4.36 4.35
C GLN A 218 20.33 5.22 5.00
N GLY A 219 20.14 5.70 6.22
CA GLY A 219 21.07 6.66 6.86
C GLY A 219 22.26 6.01 7.56
N TRP A 220 22.22 4.70 7.86
CA TRP A 220 23.33 4.02 8.52
C TRP A 220 24.34 3.51 7.49
N THR A 221 25.62 3.53 7.86
CA THR A 221 26.74 3.19 6.93
C THR A 221 27.71 2.15 7.50
N ASP A 222 27.62 1.87 8.80
CA ASP A 222 28.51 0.96 9.52
C ASP A 222 27.66 -0.16 10.15
N LYS A 223 27.91 -1.40 9.75
CA LYS A 223 27.09 -2.55 10.16
C LYS A 223 27.27 -2.91 11.64
N GLU A 224 28.45 -2.70 12.23
CA GLU A 224 28.72 -2.99 13.65
C GLU A 224 27.98 -1.96 14.52
N LYS A 225 28.08 -0.67 14.19
CA LYS A 225 27.32 0.38 14.88
C LYS A 225 25.82 0.20 14.72
N ALA A 226 25.37 -0.28 13.54
CA ALA A 226 23.97 -0.60 13.31
C ALA A 226 23.48 -1.74 14.22
N LEU A 227 24.29 -2.77 14.44
CA LEU A 227 23.99 -3.86 15.36
C LEU A 227 23.87 -3.35 16.80
N ASP A 228 24.83 -2.54 17.25
CA ASP A 228 24.79 -1.89 18.58
C ASP A 228 23.53 -1.03 18.74
N MET A 229 23.16 -0.30 17.68
CA MET A 229 21.93 0.50 17.67
C MET A 229 20.67 -0.39 17.76
N CYS A 230 20.65 -1.53 17.08
CA CYS A 230 19.52 -2.48 17.16
C CYS A 230 19.35 -3.03 18.60
N HIS A 231 20.44 -3.38 19.28
CA HIS A 231 20.40 -3.80 20.69
C HIS A 231 19.87 -2.67 21.57
N TRP A 232 20.40 -1.47 21.43
CA TRP A 232 19.98 -0.29 22.19
C TRP A 232 18.51 0.06 21.98
N LEU A 233 18.00 -0.06 20.72
CA LEU A 233 16.60 0.15 20.38
C LEU A 233 15.68 -0.94 20.94
N LYS A 234 16.15 -2.19 20.96
CA LYS A 234 15.40 -3.31 21.55
C LYS A 234 15.09 -3.07 23.03
N GLU A 235 16.07 -2.61 23.79
CA GLU A 235 15.89 -2.25 25.21
C GLU A 235 14.87 -1.13 25.42
N ARG A 236 14.63 -0.33 24.38
CA ARG A 236 13.67 0.79 24.40
C ARG A 236 12.34 0.45 23.75
N GLY A 237 12.01 -0.84 23.64
CA GLY A 237 10.71 -1.30 23.15
C GLY A 237 10.46 -1.02 21.66
N CYS A 238 11.53 -0.97 20.86
CA CYS A 238 11.41 -0.96 19.40
C CYS A 238 10.99 -2.34 18.89
N MET A 239 10.11 -2.38 17.89
CA MET A 239 9.58 -3.61 17.31
C MET A 239 10.39 -4.08 16.10
N PHE A 240 10.87 -3.17 15.26
CA PHE A 240 11.66 -3.46 14.06
C PHE A 240 12.40 -2.22 13.58
N VAL A 241 13.39 -2.43 12.71
CA VAL A 241 14.14 -1.39 12.01
C VAL A 241 13.84 -1.47 10.51
N GLU A 242 13.42 -0.36 9.91
CA GLU A 242 13.15 -0.24 8.48
C GLU A 242 14.33 0.42 7.77
N GLN A 243 14.77 -0.17 6.67
CA GLN A 243 15.78 0.26 5.73
C GLN A 243 17.02 0.91 6.38
N PRO A 244 17.81 0.15 7.16
CA PRO A 244 18.98 0.70 7.87
C PRO A 244 20.02 1.27 6.92
N PHE A 245 20.38 0.53 5.86
CA PHE A 245 21.46 0.87 4.93
C PHE A 245 20.93 1.26 3.55
N ASP A 246 21.81 1.88 2.75
CA ASP A 246 21.56 2.05 1.32
C ASP A 246 21.16 0.70 0.70
N LYS A 247 20.17 0.73 -0.17
CA LYS A 247 19.61 -0.46 -0.82
C LYS A 247 20.61 -1.31 -1.61
N LYS A 248 21.81 -0.77 -1.88
CA LYS A 248 22.90 -1.49 -2.54
C LYS A 248 23.78 -2.27 -1.57
N MET A 249 23.72 -1.99 -0.27
CA MET A 249 24.47 -2.66 0.79
C MET A 249 23.78 -3.96 1.21
N ILE A 250 23.71 -4.91 0.28
CA ILE A 250 22.96 -6.16 0.43
C ILE A 250 23.64 -7.07 1.45
N ASP A 251 24.95 -7.24 1.35
CA ASP A 251 25.72 -8.15 2.21
C ASP A 251 25.74 -7.64 3.67
N GLU A 252 25.88 -6.32 3.87
CA GLU A 252 25.83 -5.70 5.19
C GLU A 252 24.44 -5.82 5.81
N THR A 253 23.39 -5.70 4.98
CA THR A 253 22.01 -5.86 5.43
C THR A 253 21.71 -7.30 5.85
N ALA A 254 22.11 -8.28 5.04
CA ALA A 254 21.98 -9.69 5.36
C ALA A 254 22.75 -10.05 6.63
N TRP A 255 23.99 -9.55 6.76
CA TRP A 255 24.81 -9.74 7.95
C TRP A 255 24.15 -9.16 9.22
N LEU A 256 23.57 -7.95 9.13
CA LEU A 256 22.85 -7.30 10.23
C LEU A 256 21.58 -8.09 10.59
N ARG A 257 20.81 -8.49 9.60
CA ARG A 257 19.56 -9.28 9.80
C ARG A 257 19.81 -10.56 10.60
N GLU A 258 20.88 -11.29 10.30
CA GLU A 258 21.22 -12.53 10.99
C GLU A 258 21.58 -12.35 12.48
N ARG A 259 22.00 -11.13 12.87
CA ARG A 259 22.56 -10.84 14.21
C ARG A 259 21.68 -9.91 15.03
N SER A 260 20.85 -9.14 14.38
CA SER A 260 19.97 -8.15 15.02
C SER A 260 18.94 -8.80 15.94
N PRO A 261 18.73 -8.28 17.16
CA PRO A 261 17.63 -8.69 18.05
C PRO A 261 16.26 -8.16 17.56
N LEU A 262 16.25 -7.32 16.54
CA LEU A 262 15.08 -6.71 15.93
C LEU A 262 14.94 -7.14 14.48
N PRO A 263 13.72 -7.43 13.97
CA PRO A 263 13.49 -7.64 12.55
C PRO A 263 13.95 -6.46 11.71
N ILE A 264 14.55 -6.75 10.55
CA ILE A 264 14.99 -5.76 9.56
C ILE A 264 14.04 -5.78 8.37
N ILE A 265 13.44 -4.63 8.07
CA ILE A 265 12.37 -4.48 7.08
C ILE A 265 12.87 -3.68 5.87
N ALA A 266 12.61 -4.19 4.66
CA ALA A 266 12.94 -3.49 3.42
C ALA A 266 11.91 -2.40 3.11
N ASP A 267 12.35 -1.20 2.74
CA ASP A 267 11.51 -0.14 2.15
C ASP A 267 11.98 0.19 0.73
N GLU A 268 13.02 0.99 0.56
CA GLU A 268 13.50 1.42 -0.75
C GLU A 268 14.12 0.28 -1.56
N PHE A 269 14.52 -0.81 -0.91
CA PHE A 269 15.00 -2.01 -1.58
C PHE A 269 13.88 -2.75 -2.32
N CYS A 270 12.70 -2.88 -1.69
CA CYS A 270 11.58 -3.63 -2.24
C CYS A 270 10.52 -2.69 -2.81
N GLN A 271 10.39 -2.69 -4.13
CA GLN A 271 9.48 -1.78 -4.82
C GLN A 271 8.38 -2.51 -5.58
N ARG A 272 8.72 -3.61 -6.27
CA ARG A 272 7.79 -4.40 -7.10
C ARG A 272 7.94 -5.90 -6.81
N ILE A 273 7.07 -6.73 -7.41
CA ILE A 273 7.07 -8.20 -7.24
C ILE A 273 8.46 -8.84 -7.39
N PRO A 274 9.30 -8.50 -8.41
CA PRO A 274 10.61 -9.12 -8.52
C PRO A 274 11.53 -8.87 -7.31
N ASP A 275 11.34 -7.76 -6.60
CA ASP A 275 12.16 -7.42 -5.45
C ASP A 275 11.79 -8.23 -4.20
N VAL A 276 10.57 -8.79 -4.13
CA VAL A 276 10.14 -9.63 -2.99
C VAL A 276 11.06 -10.83 -2.85
N MET A 277 11.32 -11.55 -3.95
CA MET A 277 12.24 -12.69 -3.95
C MET A 277 13.69 -12.29 -3.67
N ARG A 278 14.11 -11.09 -4.11
CA ARG A 278 15.44 -10.56 -3.82
C ARG A 278 15.59 -10.14 -2.35
N ALA A 279 14.50 -9.73 -1.70
CA ALA A 279 14.50 -9.40 -0.27
C ALA A 279 14.60 -10.66 0.62
N TYR A 280 14.25 -11.83 0.11
CA TYR A 280 14.34 -13.08 0.84
C TYR A 280 15.78 -13.33 1.32
N GLN A 281 15.94 -13.70 2.59
CA GLN A 281 17.21 -13.87 3.29
C GLN A 281 18.04 -12.58 3.53
N VAL A 282 17.68 -11.45 2.92
CA VAL A 282 18.35 -10.16 3.17
C VAL A 282 17.58 -9.34 4.23
N TYR A 283 16.26 -9.47 4.24
CA TYR A 283 15.35 -8.80 5.18
C TYR A 283 14.42 -9.83 5.83
N ASP A 284 13.82 -9.46 6.96
CA ASP A 284 12.80 -10.27 7.65
C ASP A 284 11.38 -9.97 7.16
N GLY A 285 11.19 -8.85 6.47
CA GLY A 285 9.94 -8.43 5.91
C GLY A 285 10.09 -7.27 4.94
N ILE A 286 8.98 -6.86 4.34
CA ILE A 286 8.93 -5.79 3.35
C ILE A 286 7.89 -4.74 3.72
N ASN A 287 8.17 -3.47 3.43
CA ASN A 287 7.20 -2.38 3.48
C ASN A 287 6.62 -2.15 2.08
N ILE A 288 5.36 -2.52 1.87
CA ILE A 288 4.63 -2.30 0.62
C ILE A 288 4.06 -0.88 0.62
N LYS A 289 4.39 -0.09 -0.41
CA LYS A 289 3.81 1.23 -0.65
C LYS A 289 3.14 1.25 -2.01
N LEU A 290 1.88 1.67 -2.06
CA LEU A 290 1.08 1.65 -3.31
C LEU A 290 1.77 2.40 -4.46
N MET A 291 2.45 3.51 -4.15
CA MET A 291 3.19 4.28 -5.17
C MET A 291 4.44 3.53 -5.69
N LYS A 292 5.04 2.64 -4.91
CA LYS A 292 6.16 1.79 -5.37
C LYS A 292 5.67 0.63 -6.23
N SER A 293 4.56 0.00 -5.82
CA SER A 293 4.00 -1.21 -6.42
C SER A 293 2.96 -0.95 -7.51
N THR A 294 2.93 0.26 -8.07
CA THR A 294 1.96 0.66 -9.11
C THR A 294 0.49 0.46 -8.73
N GLY A 295 0.16 0.41 -7.43
CA GLY A 295 -1.20 0.37 -6.91
C GLY A 295 -1.52 -0.87 -6.08
N LEU A 296 -2.82 -1.09 -5.85
CA LEU A 296 -3.38 -2.13 -4.99
C LEU A 296 -3.21 -3.54 -5.58
N HIS A 297 -3.31 -3.67 -6.90
CA HIS A 297 -3.29 -4.95 -7.58
C HIS A 297 -1.97 -5.68 -7.41
N GLU A 298 -0.86 -4.99 -7.69
CA GLU A 298 0.47 -5.56 -7.47
C GLU A 298 0.82 -5.66 -5.98
N ALA A 299 0.41 -4.66 -5.16
CA ALA A 299 0.60 -4.69 -3.71
C ALA A 299 -0.01 -5.94 -3.06
N TYR A 300 -1.22 -6.32 -3.47
CA TYR A 300 -1.86 -7.55 -3.00
C TYR A 300 -1.07 -8.81 -3.40
N LYS A 301 -0.60 -8.89 -4.65
CA LYS A 301 0.25 -9.99 -5.11
C LYS A 301 1.56 -10.08 -4.32
N MET A 302 2.19 -8.94 -4.02
CA MET A 302 3.39 -8.88 -3.18
C MET A 302 3.14 -9.34 -1.74
N ALA A 303 1.95 -9.05 -1.19
CA ALA A 303 1.58 -9.47 0.16
C ALA A 303 1.25 -10.97 0.26
N VAL A 304 0.87 -11.61 -0.84
CA VAL A 304 0.58 -13.05 -0.91
C VAL A 304 1.86 -13.88 -1.05
N LEU A 305 2.90 -13.34 -1.70
CA LEU A 305 4.23 -13.97 -1.84
C LEU A 305 4.98 -13.99 -0.51
#